data_bc920427ee8bd6076aee2fcfae19b103
#
_entry.id   bc920427ee8bd6076aee2fcfae19b103
#
_cell.length_a   1.000
_cell.length_b   1.000
_cell.length_c   1.000
_cell.angle_alpha   90.00
_cell.angle_beta   90.00
_cell.angle_gamma   90.00
#
_symmetry.space_group_name_H-M   'P 1'
#
loop_
_entity.id
_entity.type
_entity.pdbx_description
1 polymer ?
#
loop_
_entity_poly.entity_id
_entity_poly.type
_entity_poly.pdbx_seq_one_letter_code
_entity_poly.pdbx_strand_id
1 'polypeptide(L)'
;MLSKASLITSTGIHTAIEGDTMTTMFWILWFFIAFVIVLVALTIRKENDDLPRREILRAVESTGKMGFAERLFLWIFSWLDTRFRLQDYWNMSKGAYYNMHRQMPLTHAEKYKLRIIWYWYPLYCLGGISFLSFIILVITGTVLGIYYVPGGEGDPSPAYASMQFIMTELPFGYIIRAVHHWATHFMVASVFLHMCRVYFTGAYRNPRELNWLIGVALMALTIVFGYSGYLLPWDSLAYGAAVIGINLANSSPLVGKYIATLLFSGSSLTPRTVTRMYFIHVFILPVIVTTLIIIHLFIVWVQGIAEPH
;
A
#
# COMPACT_ATOMS: atom_id res chain seq x y z
N MET A 1 21.90 12.00 -47.81
CA MET A 1 21.00 13.00 -47.18
C MET A 1 19.65 12.43 -46.71
N LEU A 2 19.40 11.13 -46.80
CA LEU A 2 18.12 10.47 -46.42
C LEU A 2 18.11 9.80 -45.01
N SER A 3 19.24 9.86 -44.27
CA SER A 3 19.36 9.16 -42.98
C SER A 3 18.93 9.98 -41.74
N LYS A 4 18.83 11.31 -41.82
CA LYS A 4 18.48 12.16 -40.68
C LYS A 4 16.99 12.39 -40.50
N ALA A 5 16.18 12.24 -41.53
CA ALA A 5 14.73 12.45 -41.45
C ALA A 5 13.99 11.27 -40.76
N SER A 6 14.51 10.03 -40.90
CA SER A 6 13.89 8.84 -40.27
C SER A 6 14.17 8.72 -38.76
N LEU A 7 15.28 9.31 -38.27
CA LEU A 7 15.59 9.32 -36.84
C LEU A 7 14.73 10.32 -36.06
N ILE A 8 14.37 11.45 -36.66
CA ILE A 8 13.57 12.50 -35.97
C ILE A 8 12.11 12.06 -35.81
N THR A 9 11.56 11.28 -36.74
CA THR A 9 10.19 10.78 -36.64
C THR A 9 10.03 9.66 -35.60
N SER A 10 11.05 8.82 -35.43
CA SER A 10 10.98 7.73 -34.40
C SER A 10 11.12 8.26 -32.98
N THR A 11 11.99 9.25 -32.74
CA THR A 11 12.13 9.87 -31.42
C THR A 11 10.93 10.73 -31.05
N GLY A 12 10.30 11.43 -31.97
CA GLY A 12 9.12 12.24 -31.73
C GLY A 12 7.87 11.38 -31.39
N ILE A 13 7.72 10.22 -32.03
CA ILE A 13 6.63 9.27 -31.74
C ILE A 13 6.89 8.58 -30.41
N HIS A 14 8.14 8.23 -30.07
CA HIS A 14 8.46 7.61 -28.77
C HIS A 14 8.20 8.56 -27.60
N THR A 15 8.58 9.81 -27.68
CA THR A 15 8.32 10.81 -26.62
C THR A 15 6.82 11.14 -26.47
N ALA A 16 6.05 11.14 -27.56
CA ALA A 16 4.61 11.32 -27.50
C ALA A 16 3.88 10.14 -26.83
N ILE A 17 4.29 8.91 -27.13
CA ILE A 17 3.71 7.69 -26.51
C ILE A 17 4.10 7.59 -25.04
N GLU A 18 5.31 8.00 -24.64
CA GLU A 18 5.74 8.04 -23.23
C GLU A 18 5.00 9.11 -22.43
N GLY A 19 4.76 10.27 -23.01
CA GLY A 19 3.94 11.33 -22.41
C GLY A 19 2.50 10.88 -22.16
N ASP A 20 1.92 10.14 -23.10
CA ASP A 20 0.54 9.69 -23.03
C ASP A 20 0.33 8.58 -21.97
N THR A 21 1.28 7.66 -21.83
CA THR A 21 1.23 6.61 -20.80
C THR A 21 1.44 7.16 -19.38
N MET A 22 2.31 8.15 -19.19
CA MET A 22 2.51 8.81 -17.90
C MET A 22 1.28 9.63 -17.49
N THR A 23 0.69 10.38 -18.42
CA THR A 23 -0.56 11.11 -18.17
C THR A 23 -1.71 10.18 -17.87
N THR A 24 -1.85 9.06 -18.57
CA THR A 24 -2.91 8.06 -18.31
C THR A 24 -2.77 7.43 -16.93
N MET A 25 -1.55 7.05 -16.51
CA MET A 25 -1.30 6.51 -15.17
C MET A 25 -1.53 7.55 -14.07
N PHE A 26 -1.18 8.81 -14.31
CA PHE A 26 -1.47 9.92 -13.40
C PHE A 26 -2.99 10.08 -13.20
N TRP A 27 -3.78 10.02 -14.27
CA TRP A 27 -5.23 10.10 -14.19
C TRP A 27 -5.86 8.89 -13.49
N ILE A 28 -5.33 7.67 -13.69
CA ILE A 28 -5.79 6.46 -12.98
C ILE A 28 -5.54 6.60 -11.47
N LEU A 29 -4.37 7.09 -11.07
CA LEU A 29 -4.04 7.32 -9.67
C LEU A 29 -4.96 8.37 -9.04
N TRP A 30 -5.17 9.51 -9.72
CA TRP A 30 -6.09 10.56 -9.26
C TRP A 30 -7.54 10.08 -9.21
N PHE A 31 -7.96 9.26 -10.16
CA PHE A 31 -9.29 8.65 -10.16
C PHE A 31 -9.46 7.72 -8.95
N PHE A 32 -8.43 6.92 -8.63
CA PHE A 32 -8.44 6.06 -7.45
C PHE A 32 -8.47 6.86 -6.15
N ILE A 33 -7.65 7.91 -6.03
CA ILE A 33 -7.67 8.81 -4.88
C ILE A 33 -9.03 9.52 -4.76
N ALA A 34 -9.56 10.06 -5.86
CA ALA A 34 -10.86 10.68 -5.89
C ALA A 34 -11.98 9.69 -5.54
N PHE A 35 -11.90 8.45 -6.01
CA PHE A 35 -12.83 7.39 -5.67
C PHE A 35 -12.81 7.08 -4.16
N VAL A 36 -11.63 6.96 -3.56
CA VAL A 36 -11.48 6.76 -2.10
C VAL A 36 -12.02 7.96 -1.33
N ILE A 37 -11.70 9.20 -1.76
CA ILE A 37 -12.22 10.43 -1.14
C ILE A 37 -13.75 10.50 -1.26
N VAL A 38 -14.31 10.15 -2.42
CA VAL A 38 -15.77 10.11 -2.63
C VAL A 38 -16.42 9.04 -1.77
N LEU A 39 -15.80 7.84 -1.65
CA LEU A 39 -16.30 6.81 -0.73
C LEU A 39 -16.30 7.29 0.72
N VAL A 40 -15.22 7.93 1.16
CA VAL A 40 -15.12 8.52 2.51
C VAL A 40 -16.13 9.65 2.68
N ALA A 41 -16.26 10.55 1.71
CA ALA A 41 -17.22 11.67 1.75
C ALA A 41 -18.68 11.20 1.73
N LEU A 42 -19.01 10.17 0.94
CA LEU A 42 -20.35 9.56 0.93
C LEU A 42 -20.66 8.86 2.26
N THR A 43 -19.65 8.26 2.88
CA THR A 43 -19.79 7.67 4.22
C THR A 43 -20.03 8.75 5.29
N ILE A 44 -19.36 9.90 5.19
CA ILE A 44 -19.52 11.05 6.11
C ILE A 44 -20.86 11.77 5.88
N ARG A 45 -21.31 11.93 4.64
CA ARG A 45 -22.54 12.67 4.30
C ARG A 45 -23.83 12.02 4.80
N LYS A 46 -23.81 10.74 5.15
CA LYS A 46 -24.95 9.97 5.63
C LYS A 46 -25.20 10.08 7.14
N GLU A 47 -24.62 11.09 7.80
CA GLU A 47 -24.59 11.27 9.25
C GLU A 47 -25.93 11.67 9.89
N ASN A 48 -26.98 11.95 9.11
CA ASN A 48 -28.22 12.50 9.65
C ASN A 48 -29.40 11.52 9.78
N ASP A 49 -29.23 10.24 9.44
CA ASP A 49 -30.34 9.28 9.52
C ASP A 49 -30.04 8.15 10.49
N ASP A 50 -30.55 8.26 11.71
CA ASP A 50 -30.57 7.20 12.74
C ASP A 50 -31.55 6.06 12.41
N LEU A 51 -31.92 5.86 11.14
CA LEU A 51 -32.86 4.84 10.73
C LEU A 51 -32.23 3.44 10.74
N PRO A 52 -32.93 2.44 11.36
CA PRO A 52 -32.47 1.07 11.32
C PRO A 52 -32.34 0.56 9.88
N ARG A 53 -31.28 -0.17 9.61
CA ARG A 53 -30.88 -0.68 8.29
C ARG A 53 -32.04 -1.30 7.45
N ARG A 54 -32.96 -2.02 8.12
CA ARG A 54 -34.15 -2.61 7.45
C ARG A 54 -35.12 -1.55 6.92
N GLU A 55 -35.21 -0.40 7.57
CA GLU A 55 -36.07 0.70 7.14
C GLU A 55 -35.45 1.46 5.98
N ILE A 56 -34.11 1.61 5.95
CA ILE A 56 -33.40 2.19 4.81
C ILE A 56 -33.60 1.33 3.56
N LEU A 57 -33.46 0.02 3.66
CA LEU A 57 -33.66 -0.89 2.54
C LEU A 57 -35.14 -0.87 2.06
N ARG A 58 -36.11 -0.83 2.97
CA ARG A 58 -37.52 -0.72 2.63
C ARG A 58 -37.87 0.65 2.02
N ALA A 59 -37.31 1.74 2.53
CA ALA A 59 -37.47 3.08 1.97
C ALA A 59 -36.86 3.17 0.57
N VAL A 60 -35.74 2.50 0.33
CA VAL A 60 -35.08 2.40 -0.96
C VAL A 60 -35.93 1.59 -1.97
N GLU A 61 -36.49 0.48 -1.54
CA GLU A 61 -37.37 -0.35 -2.37
C GLU A 61 -38.71 0.36 -2.70
N SER A 62 -39.22 1.19 -1.80
CA SER A 62 -40.50 1.88 -1.96
C SER A 62 -40.45 3.13 -2.84
N THR A 63 -39.31 3.76 -3.03
CA THR A 63 -39.19 5.04 -3.76
C THR A 63 -39.11 4.90 -5.28
N GLY A 64 -38.94 3.71 -5.84
CA GLY A 64 -39.07 3.45 -7.30
C GLY A 64 -38.24 4.31 -8.28
N LYS A 65 -37.54 5.32 -7.77
CA LYS A 65 -36.83 6.37 -8.53
C LYS A 65 -35.31 6.23 -8.56
N MET A 66 -34.75 5.17 -7.99
CA MET A 66 -33.27 5.03 -7.93
C MET A 66 -32.72 4.51 -9.25
N GLY A 67 -31.62 5.15 -9.69
CA GLY A 67 -30.87 4.71 -10.85
C GLY A 67 -30.18 3.36 -10.61
N PHE A 68 -29.84 2.67 -11.71
CA PHE A 68 -29.13 1.37 -11.65
C PHE A 68 -27.84 1.44 -10.81
N ALA A 69 -27.07 2.50 -10.97
CA ALA A 69 -25.82 2.70 -10.23
C ALA A 69 -26.04 2.81 -8.72
N GLU A 70 -27.08 3.49 -8.27
CA GLU A 70 -27.43 3.62 -6.84
C GLU A 70 -27.87 2.28 -6.25
N ARG A 71 -28.67 1.49 -6.97
CA ARG A 71 -29.08 0.14 -6.54
C ARG A 71 -27.88 -0.79 -6.42
N LEU A 72 -26.98 -0.76 -7.41
CA LEU A 72 -25.76 -1.56 -7.40
C LEU A 72 -24.86 -1.16 -6.21
N PHE A 73 -24.67 0.14 -5.96
CA PHE A 73 -23.92 0.64 -4.84
C PHE A 73 -24.49 0.18 -3.48
N LEU A 74 -25.80 0.33 -3.29
CA LEU A 74 -26.47 -0.11 -2.07
C LEU A 74 -26.42 -1.62 -1.88
N TRP A 75 -26.53 -2.37 -2.96
CA TRP A 75 -26.39 -3.83 -2.92
C TRP A 75 -24.97 -4.23 -2.48
N ILE A 76 -23.94 -3.65 -3.11
CA ILE A 76 -22.53 -3.88 -2.75
C ILE A 76 -22.29 -3.45 -1.30
N PHE A 77 -22.73 -2.26 -0.92
CA PHE A 77 -22.57 -1.75 0.45
C PHE A 77 -23.27 -2.63 1.48
N SER A 78 -24.49 -3.05 1.22
CA SER A 78 -25.22 -3.95 2.13
C SER A 78 -24.59 -5.32 2.24
N TRP A 79 -24.04 -5.84 1.14
CA TRP A 79 -23.28 -7.09 1.13
C TRP A 79 -21.99 -6.98 1.96
N LEU A 80 -21.22 -5.91 1.74
CA LEU A 80 -20.00 -5.60 2.52
C LEU A 80 -20.31 -5.40 3.99
N ASP A 81 -21.37 -4.63 4.30
CA ASP A 81 -21.73 -4.37 5.69
C ASP A 81 -22.23 -5.63 6.40
N THR A 82 -22.95 -6.52 5.70
CA THR A 82 -23.36 -7.83 6.25
C THR A 82 -22.15 -8.72 6.56
N ARG A 83 -21.10 -8.63 5.73
CA ARG A 83 -19.90 -9.45 5.85
C ARG A 83 -18.91 -8.87 6.85
N PHE A 84 -18.74 -7.55 6.86
CA PHE A 84 -17.68 -6.85 7.59
C PHE A 84 -18.20 -5.91 8.68
N ARG A 85 -19.52 -5.84 8.88
CA ARG A 85 -20.17 -5.01 9.92
C ARG A 85 -19.72 -3.54 9.86
N LEU A 86 -19.60 -2.94 8.67
CA LEU A 86 -19.06 -1.59 8.47
C LEU A 86 -19.82 -0.53 9.27
N GLN A 87 -21.12 -0.69 9.43
CA GLN A 87 -21.96 0.20 10.22
C GLN A 87 -21.66 0.13 11.73
N ASP A 88 -21.26 -1.05 12.22
CA ASP A 88 -20.83 -1.20 13.60
C ASP A 88 -19.50 -0.48 13.83
N TYR A 89 -18.55 -0.54 12.89
CA TYR A 89 -17.31 0.24 12.96
C TYR A 89 -17.59 1.75 13.04
N TRP A 90 -18.53 2.24 12.25
CA TRP A 90 -18.96 3.64 12.29
C TRP A 90 -19.54 4.04 13.65
N ASN A 91 -20.44 3.22 14.19
CA ASN A 91 -21.03 3.46 15.51
C ASN A 91 -19.99 3.37 16.63
N MET A 92 -19.05 2.42 16.54
CA MET A 92 -17.93 2.29 17.47
C MET A 92 -16.98 3.49 17.41
N SER A 93 -16.74 4.07 16.22
CA SER A 93 -15.88 5.25 16.08
C SER A 93 -16.46 6.46 16.79
N LYS A 94 -17.79 6.65 16.72
CA LYS A 94 -18.48 7.69 17.50
C LYS A 94 -18.30 7.47 19.01
N GLY A 95 -18.47 6.24 19.48
CA GLY A 95 -18.25 5.86 20.86
C GLY A 95 -16.80 6.04 21.32
N ALA A 96 -15.82 5.68 20.48
CA ALA A 96 -14.41 5.83 20.77
C ALA A 96 -14.00 7.31 20.88
N TYR A 97 -14.53 8.20 20.04
CA TYR A 97 -14.31 9.63 20.14
C TYR A 97 -14.79 10.21 21.47
N TYR A 98 -15.99 9.82 21.92
CA TYR A 98 -16.51 10.25 23.23
C TYR A 98 -15.75 9.63 24.41
N ASN A 99 -15.28 8.37 24.28
CA ASN A 99 -14.54 7.67 25.32
C ASN A 99 -13.08 8.10 25.42
N MET A 100 -12.46 8.59 24.35
CA MET A 100 -11.07 9.06 24.35
C MET A 100 -10.84 10.21 25.36
N HIS A 101 -11.84 11.05 25.59
CA HIS A 101 -11.78 12.10 26.62
C HIS A 101 -12.08 11.58 28.03
N ARG A 102 -12.56 10.34 28.17
CA ARG A 102 -12.97 9.75 29.45
C ARG A 102 -12.01 8.69 30.00
N GLN A 103 -11.09 8.21 29.17
CA GLN A 103 -10.15 7.14 29.54
C GLN A 103 -8.78 7.70 29.93
N MET A 104 -8.68 8.16 31.16
CA MET A 104 -7.46 8.14 31.99
C MET A 104 -7.91 8.40 33.42
N PRO A 105 -7.80 7.49 34.33
CA PRO A 105 -6.58 6.81 34.75
C PRO A 105 -6.69 5.29 34.70
N LEU A 106 -5.56 4.62 34.43
CA LEU A 106 -5.40 3.18 34.55
C LEU A 106 -5.81 2.70 35.95
N THR A 107 -6.82 1.84 36.02
CA THR A 107 -7.26 1.23 37.28
C THR A 107 -6.18 0.29 37.83
N HIS A 108 -6.24 -0.02 39.12
CA HIS A 108 -5.24 -0.92 39.76
C HIS A 108 -5.20 -2.33 39.11
N ALA A 109 -6.34 -2.80 38.60
CA ALA A 109 -6.44 -4.08 37.87
C ALA A 109 -5.68 -4.02 36.51
N GLU A 110 -5.70 -2.88 35.82
CA GLU A 110 -4.95 -2.69 34.57
C GLU A 110 -3.45 -2.63 34.80
N LYS A 111 -2.98 -2.10 35.93
CA LYS A 111 -1.56 -2.14 36.31
C LYS A 111 -1.06 -3.57 36.58
N TYR A 112 -1.90 -4.46 37.10
CA TYR A 112 -1.55 -5.87 37.31
C TYR A 112 -1.48 -6.64 35.99
N LYS A 113 -2.40 -6.40 35.05
CA LYS A 113 -2.36 -6.94 33.69
C LYS A 113 -1.10 -6.46 32.94
N LEU A 114 -0.72 -5.18 33.08
CA LEU A 114 0.52 -4.63 32.52
C LEU A 114 1.78 -5.37 32.99
N ARG A 115 1.82 -5.90 34.20
CA ARG A 115 2.98 -6.63 34.73
C ARG A 115 3.18 -8.01 34.07
N ILE A 116 2.11 -8.69 33.69
CA ILE A 116 2.16 -9.93 32.91
C ILE A 116 2.48 -9.62 31.44
N ILE A 117 1.96 -8.51 30.91
CA ILE A 117 2.21 -8.03 29.54
C ILE A 117 3.68 -7.64 29.35
N TRP A 118 4.42 -7.25 30.40
CA TRP A 118 5.81 -6.81 30.31
C TRP A 118 6.72 -7.81 29.59
N TYR A 119 6.56 -9.10 29.82
CA TYR A 119 7.36 -10.14 29.15
C TYR A 119 7.00 -10.33 27.68
N TRP A 120 5.74 -10.04 27.30
CA TRP A 120 5.23 -10.18 25.93
C TRP A 120 5.12 -8.84 25.20
N TYR A 121 5.41 -7.75 25.90
CA TYR A 121 5.26 -6.38 25.37
C TYR A 121 5.97 -6.16 24.03
N PRO A 122 7.21 -6.66 23.79
CA PRO A 122 7.87 -6.49 22.51
C PRO A 122 7.07 -7.05 21.33
N LEU A 123 6.36 -8.15 21.51
CA LEU A 123 5.52 -8.76 20.47
C LEU A 123 4.28 -7.90 20.15
N TYR A 124 3.80 -7.10 21.10
CA TYR A 124 2.68 -6.17 20.88
C TYR A 124 3.13 -4.88 20.19
N CYS A 125 4.41 -4.53 20.28
CA CYS A 125 4.98 -3.36 19.61
C CYS A 125 5.36 -3.61 18.14
N LEU A 126 5.29 -4.85 17.64
CA LEU A 126 5.73 -5.20 16.27
C LEU A 126 5.01 -4.38 15.19
N GLY A 127 3.71 -4.13 15.33
CA GLY A 127 2.97 -3.24 14.42
C GLY A 127 3.49 -1.80 14.44
N GLY A 128 3.83 -1.28 15.63
CA GLY A 128 4.45 0.04 15.79
C GLY A 128 5.85 0.11 15.20
N ILE A 129 6.65 -0.94 15.35
CA ILE A 129 7.99 -1.06 14.74
C ILE A 129 7.88 -1.07 13.22
N SER A 130 6.91 -1.81 12.67
CA SER A 130 6.65 -1.83 11.22
C SER A 130 6.25 -0.45 10.71
N PHE A 131 5.39 0.26 11.43
CA PHE A 131 4.98 1.62 11.08
C PHE A 131 6.13 2.63 11.16
N LEU A 132 6.96 2.57 12.20
CA LEU A 132 8.16 3.40 12.31
C LEU A 132 9.13 3.12 11.16
N SER A 133 9.35 1.85 10.82
CA SER A 133 10.19 1.46 9.69
C SER A 133 9.65 2.02 8.37
N PHE A 134 8.32 2.00 8.18
CA PHE A 134 7.68 2.61 7.01
C PHE A 134 7.93 4.12 6.93
N ILE A 135 7.81 4.86 8.04
CA ILE A 135 8.11 6.30 8.08
C ILE A 135 9.58 6.57 7.69
N ILE A 136 10.51 5.80 8.25
CA ILE A 136 11.94 5.91 7.91
C ILE A 136 12.16 5.64 6.42
N LEU A 137 11.50 4.62 5.86
CA LEU A 137 11.58 4.29 4.44
C LEU A 137 11.02 5.40 3.55
N VAL A 138 9.92 6.03 3.92
CA VAL A 138 9.35 7.16 3.16
C VAL A 138 10.31 8.35 3.17
N ILE A 139 10.85 8.72 4.34
CA ILE A 139 11.78 9.85 4.46
C ILE A 139 13.06 9.59 3.65
N THR A 140 13.71 8.45 3.88
CA THR A 140 14.97 8.12 3.20
C THR A 140 14.76 7.88 1.70
N GLY A 141 13.65 7.22 1.32
CA GLY A 141 13.29 6.98 -0.08
C GLY A 141 13.02 8.27 -0.85
N THR A 142 12.38 9.28 -0.23
CA THR A 142 12.17 10.59 -0.83
C THR A 142 13.51 11.28 -1.12
N VAL A 143 14.45 11.24 -0.17
CA VAL A 143 15.79 11.81 -0.37
C VAL A 143 16.54 11.07 -1.49
N LEU A 144 16.52 9.73 -1.51
CA LEU A 144 17.16 8.94 -2.56
C LEU A 144 16.54 9.22 -3.93
N GLY A 145 15.21 9.37 -3.99
CA GLY A 145 14.48 9.65 -5.23
C GLY A 145 14.83 10.97 -5.91
N ILE A 146 15.37 11.96 -5.16
CA ILE A 146 15.85 13.24 -5.72
C ILE A 146 17.08 13.02 -6.61
N TYR A 147 17.94 12.08 -6.26
CA TYR A 147 19.23 11.85 -6.94
C TYR A 147 19.21 10.65 -7.87
N TYR A 148 18.22 9.79 -7.76
CA TYR A 148 18.11 8.58 -8.57
C TYR A 148 17.52 8.88 -9.95
N VAL A 149 18.19 8.39 -11.00
CA VAL A 149 17.75 8.54 -12.39
C VAL A 149 17.32 7.18 -12.94
N PRO A 150 16.01 6.95 -13.15
CA PRO A 150 15.53 5.69 -13.68
C PRO A 150 15.88 5.53 -15.16
N GLY A 151 16.48 4.40 -15.55
CA GLY A 151 16.79 4.07 -16.93
C GLY A 151 17.68 2.83 -17.00
N GLY A 152 17.33 1.91 -17.90
CA GLY A 152 18.06 0.65 -18.08
C GLY A 152 18.93 0.59 -19.33
N GLU A 153 19.02 1.67 -20.13
CA GLU A 153 19.82 1.75 -21.36
C GLU A 153 21.27 2.17 -21.07
N GLY A 154 22.20 1.67 -21.88
CA GLY A 154 23.61 2.03 -21.79
C GLY A 154 24.43 1.21 -20.81
N ASP A 155 25.74 1.41 -20.86
CA ASP A 155 26.72 0.77 -19.97
C ASP A 155 27.77 1.82 -19.54
N PRO A 156 27.72 2.32 -18.28
CA PRO A 156 26.70 1.99 -17.26
C PRO A 156 25.33 2.60 -17.57
N SER A 157 24.27 1.90 -17.13
CA SER A 157 22.90 2.45 -17.22
C SER A 157 22.69 3.63 -16.29
N PRO A 158 21.78 4.58 -16.59
CA PRO A 158 21.49 5.72 -15.72
C PRO A 158 21.11 5.31 -14.28
N ALA A 159 20.34 4.23 -14.15
CA ALA A 159 19.97 3.68 -12.84
C ALA A 159 21.22 3.27 -12.05
N TYR A 160 22.09 2.48 -12.64
CA TYR A 160 23.33 2.05 -12.02
C TYR A 160 24.29 3.23 -11.73
N ALA A 161 24.47 4.12 -12.71
CA ALA A 161 25.35 5.28 -12.56
C ALA A 161 24.88 6.22 -11.42
N SER A 162 23.57 6.50 -11.33
CA SER A 162 23.02 7.32 -10.24
C SER A 162 23.16 6.65 -8.88
N MET A 163 23.06 5.32 -8.82
CA MET A 163 23.32 4.56 -7.57
C MET A 163 24.80 4.66 -7.16
N GLN A 164 25.73 4.58 -8.12
CA GLN A 164 27.17 4.78 -7.82
C GLN A 164 27.42 6.20 -7.31
N PHE A 165 26.86 7.22 -7.97
CA PHE A 165 26.94 8.61 -7.51
C PHE A 165 26.44 8.77 -6.06
N ILE A 166 25.28 8.20 -5.72
CA ILE A 166 24.73 8.25 -4.36
C ILE A 166 25.68 7.58 -3.36
N MET A 167 26.35 6.50 -3.76
CA MET A 167 27.21 5.73 -2.87
C MET A 167 28.60 6.36 -2.63
N THR A 168 29.15 7.04 -3.64
CA THR A 168 30.55 7.47 -3.63
C THR A 168 30.76 8.97 -3.57
N GLU A 169 29.85 9.76 -4.15
CA GLU A 169 30.03 11.19 -4.33
C GLU A 169 29.09 12.06 -3.50
N LEU A 170 27.86 11.57 -3.27
CA LEU A 170 26.85 12.32 -2.52
C LEU A 170 27.20 12.35 -1.02
N PRO A 171 27.33 13.52 -0.38
CA PRO A 171 27.52 13.62 1.05
C PRO A 171 26.40 12.90 1.82
N PHE A 172 26.75 11.98 2.71
CA PHE A 172 25.84 11.11 3.47
C PHE A 172 24.98 10.15 2.61
N GLY A 173 25.14 10.10 1.30
CA GLY A 173 24.35 9.25 0.40
C GLY A 173 24.44 7.77 0.75
N TYR A 174 25.64 7.28 1.07
CA TYR A 174 25.87 5.92 1.57
C TYR A 174 25.05 5.62 2.83
N ILE A 175 25.03 6.53 3.80
CA ILE A 175 24.31 6.36 5.07
C ILE A 175 22.81 6.32 4.81
N ILE A 176 22.27 7.25 4.02
CA ILE A 176 20.83 7.32 3.70
C ILE A 176 20.39 6.05 3.00
N ARG A 177 21.17 5.57 2.01
CA ARG A 177 20.88 4.31 1.33
C ARG A 177 20.98 3.11 2.27
N ALA A 178 22.00 3.05 3.14
CA ALA A 178 22.13 1.98 4.12
C ALA A 178 20.96 1.94 5.10
N VAL A 179 20.51 3.09 5.61
CA VAL A 179 19.32 3.20 6.47
C VAL A 179 18.07 2.72 5.74
N HIS A 180 17.87 3.14 4.49
CA HIS A 180 16.74 2.69 3.68
C HIS A 180 16.75 1.16 3.49
N HIS A 181 17.88 0.60 3.14
CA HIS A 181 18.06 -0.84 2.95
C HIS A 181 17.78 -1.65 4.22
N TRP A 182 18.39 -1.26 5.36
CA TRP A 182 18.17 -1.95 6.62
C TRP A 182 16.76 -1.77 7.17
N ALA A 183 16.16 -0.60 7.03
CA ALA A 183 14.77 -0.36 7.41
C ALA A 183 13.81 -1.27 6.64
N THR A 184 14.12 -1.62 5.38
CA THR A 184 13.34 -2.60 4.60
C THR A 184 13.38 -3.98 5.26
N HIS A 185 14.55 -4.46 5.68
CA HIS A 185 14.66 -5.74 6.35
C HIS A 185 13.90 -5.76 7.68
N PHE A 186 14.04 -4.69 8.48
CA PHE A 186 13.28 -4.56 9.73
C PHE A 186 11.78 -4.51 9.48
N MET A 187 11.33 -3.80 8.47
CA MET A 187 9.91 -3.73 8.12
C MET A 187 9.36 -5.11 7.74
N VAL A 188 10.00 -5.83 6.82
CA VAL A 188 9.54 -7.16 6.39
C VAL A 188 9.52 -8.14 7.56
N ALA A 189 10.59 -8.19 8.36
CA ALA A 189 10.68 -9.07 9.51
C ALA A 189 9.61 -8.74 10.57
N SER A 190 9.43 -7.46 10.90
CA SER A 190 8.46 -7.04 11.92
C SER A 190 7.01 -7.24 11.46
N VAL A 191 6.69 -6.98 10.20
CA VAL A 191 5.35 -7.26 9.63
C VAL A 191 5.06 -8.75 9.68
N PHE A 192 6.01 -9.61 9.29
CA PHE A 192 5.85 -11.06 9.35
C PHE A 192 5.61 -11.54 10.79
N LEU A 193 6.43 -11.12 11.74
CA LEU A 193 6.28 -11.47 13.15
C LEU A 193 4.97 -10.90 13.74
N HIS A 194 4.56 -9.70 13.32
CA HIS A 194 3.27 -9.13 13.69
C HIS A 194 2.12 -10.00 13.22
N MET A 195 2.14 -10.45 11.97
CA MET A 195 1.15 -11.38 11.43
C MET A 195 1.12 -12.70 12.20
N CYS A 196 2.28 -13.29 12.49
CA CYS A 196 2.38 -14.51 13.31
C CYS A 196 1.75 -14.28 14.68
N ARG A 197 2.06 -13.18 15.35
CA ARG A 197 1.48 -12.84 16.65
C ARG A 197 -0.05 -12.74 16.56
N VAL A 198 -0.60 -11.98 15.60
CA VAL A 198 -2.04 -11.83 15.44
C VAL A 198 -2.72 -13.17 15.18
N TYR A 199 -2.10 -14.03 14.37
CA TYR A 199 -2.61 -15.35 14.05
C TYR A 199 -2.61 -16.29 15.28
N PHE A 200 -1.47 -16.46 15.94
CA PHE A 200 -1.35 -17.40 17.07
C PHE A 200 -2.12 -16.97 18.31
N THR A 201 -2.34 -15.66 18.51
CA THR A 201 -3.18 -15.18 19.61
C THR A 201 -4.68 -15.14 19.28
N GLY A 202 -5.08 -15.52 18.05
CA GLY A 202 -6.48 -15.45 17.62
C GLY A 202 -7.05 -14.03 17.53
N ALA A 203 -6.19 -13.00 17.53
CA ALA A 203 -6.59 -11.59 17.51
C ALA A 203 -7.30 -11.16 16.22
N TYR A 204 -7.32 -12.02 15.20
CA TYR A 204 -8.03 -11.82 13.94
C TYR A 204 -9.52 -12.16 14.00
N ARG A 205 -9.99 -12.82 15.08
CA ARG A 205 -11.38 -13.27 15.19
C ARG A 205 -12.33 -12.10 15.37
N ASN A 206 -13.63 -12.37 15.17
CA ASN A 206 -14.71 -11.39 15.33
C ASN A 206 -14.50 -10.49 16.58
N PRO A 207 -14.57 -9.17 16.43
CA PRO A 207 -14.98 -8.35 15.27
C PRO A 207 -13.81 -7.82 14.39
N ARG A 208 -12.61 -8.46 14.41
CA ARG A 208 -11.37 -7.92 13.80
C ARG A 208 -11.01 -8.53 12.44
N GLU A 209 -11.94 -9.27 11.81
CA GLU A 209 -11.70 -9.97 10.54
C GLU A 209 -11.32 -9.00 9.41
N LEU A 210 -12.00 -7.84 9.34
CA LEU A 210 -11.69 -6.83 8.32
C LEU A 210 -10.27 -6.28 8.50
N ASN A 211 -9.88 -6.01 9.73
CA ASN A 211 -8.52 -5.54 10.03
C ASN A 211 -7.45 -6.58 9.69
N TRP A 212 -7.75 -7.85 9.93
CA TRP A 212 -6.90 -8.96 9.52
C TRP A 212 -6.73 -9.02 8.00
N LEU A 213 -7.82 -8.90 7.24
CA LEU A 213 -7.77 -8.93 5.78
C LEU A 213 -6.91 -7.78 5.21
N ILE A 214 -7.06 -6.57 5.77
CA ILE A 214 -6.22 -5.42 5.41
C ILE A 214 -4.75 -5.69 5.78
N GLY A 215 -4.49 -6.29 6.94
CA GLY A 215 -3.14 -6.69 7.37
C GLY A 215 -2.49 -7.69 6.41
N VAL A 216 -3.23 -8.68 5.90
CA VAL A 216 -2.76 -9.63 4.88
C VAL A 216 -2.41 -8.91 3.57
N ALA A 217 -3.26 -7.97 3.15
CA ALA A 217 -3.00 -7.15 1.97
C ALA A 217 -1.74 -6.27 2.15
N LEU A 218 -1.56 -5.66 3.32
CA LEU A 218 -0.36 -4.89 3.67
C LEU A 218 0.91 -5.75 3.64
N MET A 219 0.85 -6.99 4.15
CA MET A 219 1.97 -7.92 4.09
C MET A 219 2.35 -8.25 2.64
N ALA A 220 1.37 -8.58 1.80
CA ALA A 220 1.61 -8.87 0.38
C ALA A 220 2.22 -7.66 -0.34
N LEU A 221 1.69 -6.46 -0.11
CA LEU A 221 2.21 -5.22 -0.68
C LEU A 221 3.62 -4.89 -0.15
N THR A 222 3.94 -5.19 1.10
CA THR A 222 5.29 -5.01 1.65
C THR A 222 6.31 -5.88 0.91
N ILE A 223 5.97 -7.12 0.56
CA ILE A 223 6.83 -8.00 -0.24
C ILE A 223 7.04 -7.42 -1.65
N VAL A 224 5.97 -6.98 -2.31
CA VAL A 224 6.04 -6.33 -3.64
C VAL A 224 6.88 -5.04 -3.58
N PHE A 225 6.74 -4.29 -2.49
CA PHE A 225 7.50 -3.06 -2.25
C PHE A 225 9.00 -3.35 -2.12
N GLY A 226 9.36 -4.36 -1.30
CA GLY A 226 10.75 -4.80 -1.16
C GLY A 226 11.33 -5.30 -2.49
N TYR A 227 10.56 -6.10 -3.24
CA TYR A 227 10.98 -6.61 -4.54
C TYR A 227 11.19 -5.47 -5.57
N SER A 228 10.22 -4.56 -5.71
CA SER A 228 10.36 -3.45 -6.66
C SER A 228 11.56 -2.54 -6.34
N GLY A 229 11.83 -2.28 -5.05
CA GLY A 229 12.99 -1.50 -4.61
C GLY A 229 14.32 -2.21 -4.84
N TYR A 230 14.33 -3.55 -4.68
CA TYR A 230 15.52 -4.36 -4.94
C TYR A 230 15.97 -4.31 -6.41
N LEU A 231 15.07 -4.09 -7.35
CA LEU A 231 15.38 -4.00 -8.78
C LEU A 231 15.99 -2.64 -9.18
N LEU A 232 15.82 -1.57 -8.39
CA LEU A 232 16.21 -0.22 -8.78
C LEU A 232 17.72 -0.01 -9.00
N PRO A 233 18.64 -0.64 -8.26
CA PRO A 233 20.08 -0.49 -8.54
C PRO A 233 20.49 -0.95 -9.94
N TRP A 234 19.73 -1.82 -10.57
CA TRP A 234 19.94 -2.36 -11.91
C TRP A 234 21.34 -2.94 -12.12
N ASP A 235 21.93 -3.47 -11.06
CA ASP A 235 23.15 -4.25 -11.08
C ASP A 235 22.89 -5.71 -11.54
N SER A 236 23.92 -6.54 -11.59
CA SER A 236 23.80 -7.94 -12.03
C SER A 236 22.82 -8.75 -11.17
N LEU A 237 22.77 -8.49 -9.86
CA LEU A 237 21.86 -9.17 -8.94
C LEU A 237 20.42 -8.72 -9.15
N ALA A 238 20.19 -7.40 -9.27
CA ALA A 238 18.88 -6.84 -9.59
C ALA A 238 18.36 -7.34 -10.93
N TYR A 239 19.21 -7.38 -11.95
CA TYR A 239 18.84 -7.93 -13.27
C TYR A 239 18.47 -9.41 -13.18
N GLY A 240 19.25 -10.23 -12.47
CA GLY A 240 18.93 -11.64 -12.24
C GLY A 240 17.58 -11.82 -11.53
N ALA A 241 17.30 -11.01 -10.51
CA ALA A 241 16.00 -11.01 -9.83
C ALA A 241 14.85 -10.57 -10.75
N ALA A 242 15.08 -9.61 -11.66
CA ALA A 242 14.10 -9.22 -12.65
C ALA A 242 13.78 -10.34 -13.64
N VAL A 243 14.79 -11.10 -14.09
CA VAL A 243 14.61 -12.31 -14.94
C VAL A 243 13.75 -13.35 -14.23
N ILE A 244 14.02 -13.65 -12.96
CA ILE A 244 13.21 -14.57 -12.17
C ILE A 244 11.77 -14.08 -12.06
N GLY A 245 11.58 -12.80 -11.73
CA GLY A 245 10.26 -12.22 -11.55
C GLY A 245 9.40 -12.24 -12.81
N ILE A 246 9.98 -11.88 -13.97
CA ILE A 246 9.24 -11.92 -15.23
C ILE A 246 8.90 -13.34 -15.68
N ASN A 247 9.80 -14.31 -15.43
CA ASN A 247 9.53 -15.72 -15.72
C ASN A 247 8.39 -16.24 -14.84
N LEU A 248 8.40 -15.89 -13.55
CA LEU A 248 7.32 -16.22 -12.62
C LEU A 248 5.98 -15.60 -13.06
N ALA A 249 6.01 -14.31 -13.45
CA ALA A 249 4.83 -13.65 -13.99
C ALA A 249 4.29 -14.38 -15.23
N ASN A 250 5.14 -14.67 -16.22
CA ASN A 250 4.76 -15.33 -17.46
C ASN A 250 4.23 -16.77 -17.24
N SER A 251 4.71 -17.49 -16.22
CA SER A 251 4.26 -18.84 -15.89
C SER A 251 2.87 -18.90 -15.24
N SER A 252 2.34 -17.75 -14.81
CA SER A 252 1.01 -17.69 -14.19
C SER A 252 -0.08 -17.98 -15.23
N PRO A 253 -0.93 -19.02 -15.06
CA PRO A 253 -1.96 -19.37 -16.02
C PRO A 253 -2.99 -18.24 -16.15
N LEU A 254 -3.49 -18.01 -17.36
CA LEU A 254 -4.52 -17.04 -17.73
C LEU A 254 -4.12 -15.56 -17.59
N VAL A 255 -3.45 -15.18 -16.52
CA VAL A 255 -3.14 -13.78 -16.19
C VAL A 255 -1.66 -13.39 -16.38
N GLY A 256 -0.77 -14.35 -16.61
CA GLY A 256 0.67 -14.14 -16.63
C GLY A 256 1.13 -13.04 -17.58
N LYS A 257 0.63 -13.07 -18.82
CA LYS A 257 0.95 -12.05 -19.83
C LYS A 257 0.54 -10.63 -19.39
N TYR A 258 -0.61 -10.50 -18.73
CA TYR A 258 -1.09 -9.22 -18.24
C TYR A 258 -0.23 -8.71 -17.07
N ILE A 259 0.12 -9.60 -16.14
CA ILE A 259 1.02 -9.29 -15.01
C ILE A 259 2.40 -8.88 -15.54
N ALA A 260 2.98 -9.65 -16.47
CA ALA A 260 4.28 -9.34 -17.08
C ALA A 260 4.25 -7.99 -17.81
N THR A 261 3.20 -7.71 -18.58
CA THR A 261 3.04 -6.44 -19.29
C THR A 261 2.85 -5.28 -18.31
N LEU A 262 2.07 -5.46 -17.26
CA LEU A 262 1.81 -4.41 -16.28
C LEU A 262 3.06 -4.08 -15.45
N LEU A 263 3.74 -5.09 -14.93
CA LEU A 263 4.87 -4.89 -14.01
C LEU A 263 6.20 -4.67 -14.75
N PHE A 264 6.47 -5.44 -15.80
CA PHE A 264 7.80 -5.46 -16.45
C PHE A 264 7.86 -4.78 -17.82
N SER A 265 6.77 -4.20 -18.31
CA SER A 265 6.67 -3.56 -19.63
C SER A 265 6.64 -4.52 -20.81
N GLY A 266 6.32 -5.78 -20.59
CA GLY A 266 6.22 -6.80 -21.64
C GLY A 266 6.53 -8.19 -21.14
N SER A 267 6.56 -9.15 -22.05
CA SER A 267 6.91 -10.56 -21.75
C SER A 267 8.41 -10.81 -21.61
N SER A 268 9.26 -9.82 -21.91
CA SER A 268 10.72 -9.83 -21.75
C SER A 268 11.19 -8.58 -21.06
N LEU A 269 12.39 -8.63 -20.44
CA LEU A 269 13.00 -7.46 -19.83
C LEU A 269 13.41 -6.47 -20.91
N THR A 270 13.13 -5.20 -20.67
CA THR A 270 13.49 -4.08 -21.52
C THR A 270 14.13 -2.99 -20.66
N PRO A 271 14.86 -2.03 -21.25
CA PRO A 271 15.35 -0.87 -20.50
C PRO A 271 14.26 -0.11 -19.73
N ARG A 272 13.01 -0.18 -20.20
CA ARG A 272 11.84 0.43 -19.53
C ARG A 272 11.40 -0.28 -18.27
N THR A 273 11.86 -1.52 -18.05
CA THR A 273 11.46 -2.31 -16.87
C THR A 273 11.87 -1.59 -15.59
N VAL A 274 13.09 -1.07 -15.50
CA VAL A 274 13.54 -0.35 -14.29
C VAL A 274 12.80 0.96 -14.08
N THR A 275 12.50 1.69 -15.17
CA THR A 275 11.71 2.93 -15.09
C THR A 275 10.30 2.64 -14.55
N ARG A 276 9.69 1.56 -15.00
CA ARG A 276 8.37 1.14 -14.50
C ARG A 276 8.43 0.69 -13.04
N MET A 277 9.44 -0.09 -12.66
CA MET A 277 9.64 -0.49 -11.27
C MET A 277 9.87 0.71 -10.36
N TYR A 278 10.60 1.72 -10.81
CA TYR A 278 10.75 2.98 -10.10
C TYR A 278 9.40 3.68 -9.88
N PHE A 279 8.59 3.81 -10.92
CA PHE A 279 7.27 4.44 -10.80
C PHE A 279 6.34 3.67 -9.84
N ILE A 280 6.33 2.35 -9.91
CA ILE A 280 5.56 1.50 -8.99
C ILE A 280 6.06 1.70 -7.55
N HIS A 281 7.38 1.66 -7.33
CA HIS A 281 8.00 1.73 -6.01
C HIS A 281 7.82 3.10 -5.35
N VAL A 282 7.98 4.19 -6.09
CA VAL A 282 8.02 5.56 -5.52
C VAL A 282 6.65 6.22 -5.47
N PHE A 283 5.73 5.86 -6.38
CA PHE A 283 4.41 6.51 -6.46
C PHE A 283 3.26 5.56 -6.14
N ILE A 284 3.13 4.44 -6.83
CA ILE A 284 1.94 3.58 -6.70
C ILE A 284 1.91 2.92 -5.33
N LEU A 285 2.97 2.22 -4.97
CA LEU A 285 3.00 1.44 -3.71
C LEU A 285 2.92 2.33 -2.47
N PRO A 286 3.65 3.47 -2.35
CA PRO A 286 3.51 4.33 -1.18
C PRO A 286 2.10 4.84 -0.98
N VAL A 287 1.40 5.24 -2.03
CA VAL A 287 0.01 5.74 -1.94
C VAL A 287 -0.93 4.64 -1.45
N ILE A 288 -0.86 3.46 -2.07
CA ILE A 288 -1.74 2.34 -1.68
C ILE A 288 -1.45 1.88 -0.25
N VAL A 289 -0.17 1.67 0.08
CA VAL A 289 0.23 1.19 1.41
C VAL A 289 -0.11 2.22 2.49
N THR A 290 0.15 3.51 2.26
CA THR A 290 -0.22 4.58 3.22
C THR A 290 -1.72 4.60 3.47
N THR A 291 -2.53 4.53 2.41
CA THR A 291 -3.99 4.49 2.52
C THR A 291 -4.46 3.30 3.36
N LEU A 292 -3.92 2.11 3.07
CA LEU A 292 -4.26 0.90 3.83
C LEU A 292 -3.76 0.96 5.28
N ILE A 293 -2.60 1.55 5.55
CA ILE A 293 -2.09 1.76 6.92
C ILE A 293 -3.04 2.69 7.69
N ILE A 294 -3.48 3.79 7.08
CA ILE A 294 -4.43 4.72 7.72
C ILE A 294 -5.72 3.98 8.09
N ILE A 295 -6.29 3.20 7.16
CA ILE A 295 -7.50 2.43 7.41
C ILE A 295 -7.26 1.37 8.51
N HIS A 296 -6.13 0.66 8.45
CA HIS A 296 -5.74 -0.36 9.43
C HIS A 296 -5.63 0.23 10.84
N LEU A 297 -4.92 1.34 10.97
CA LEU A 297 -4.75 2.03 12.26
C LEU A 297 -6.06 2.65 12.76
N PHE A 298 -6.90 3.18 11.86
CA PHE A 298 -8.23 3.66 12.23
C PHE A 298 -9.09 2.55 12.83
N ILE A 299 -9.09 1.36 12.21
CA ILE A 299 -9.82 0.21 12.73
C ILE A 299 -9.26 -0.22 14.10
N VAL A 300 -7.93 -0.26 14.26
CA VAL A 300 -7.29 -0.55 15.55
C VAL A 300 -7.68 0.49 16.60
N TRP A 301 -7.71 1.77 16.25
CA TRP A 301 -8.12 2.83 17.15
C TRP A 301 -9.58 2.67 17.61
N VAL A 302 -10.47 2.32 16.69
CA VAL A 302 -11.91 2.12 16.99
C VAL A 302 -12.15 0.87 17.83
N GLN A 303 -11.48 -0.24 17.51
CA GLN A 303 -11.72 -1.53 18.15
C GLN A 303 -10.86 -1.79 19.39
N GLY A 304 -9.83 -0.98 19.61
CA GLY A 304 -8.81 -1.23 20.60
C GLY A 304 -7.85 -2.35 20.25
N ILE A 305 -6.78 -2.48 21.02
CA ILE A 305 -5.78 -3.54 20.90
C ILE A 305 -6.38 -4.85 21.47
N ALA A 306 -6.14 -5.98 20.79
CA ALA A 306 -6.54 -7.28 21.31
C ALA A 306 -5.77 -7.60 22.59
N GLU A 307 -6.49 -7.87 23.68
CA GLU A 307 -5.87 -8.32 24.92
C GLU A 307 -5.27 -9.72 24.74
N PRO A 308 -4.15 -10.04 25.42
CA PRO A 308 -3.64 -11.40 25.48
C PRO A 308 -4.64 -12.27 26.28
N HIS A 309 -5.01 -13.38 25.68
CA HIS A 309 -5.83 -14.41 26.32
C HIS A 309 -4.94 -15.36 27.08
#